data_145077d4037652f6177c816c4264770f
#
_entry.id   145077d4037652f6177c816c4264770f
#
_cell.length_a   1.000
_cell.length_b   1.000
_cell.length_c   1.000
_cell.angle_alpha   90.00
_cell.angle_beta   90.00
_cell.angle_gamma   90.00
#
_symmetry.space_group_name_H-M   'P 1'
#
loop_
_entity.id
_entity.type
_entity.pdbx_description
1 polymer ?
#
loop_
_entity_poly.entity_id
_entity_poly.type
_entity_poly.pdbx_seq_one_letter_code
_entity_poly.pdbx_strand_id
1 'polypeptide(L)'
;MAEVILKNLKKVYPNTEKKKKAKKGEPEKKTSLQITDEGVVAVQDFNLHIADKEFIVLVGPSGCGKSTTLRMIAGLEDISGGELYIGGKLMNDVEPKDRDIAMVFQSYALYPHMTVYENMAFSLKLKKLPKDEIDQRVRQAAEILDITQY
;
A
#
# COMPACT_ATOMS: atom_id res chain seq x y z
N MET A 1 5.53 4.22 16.68
CA MET A 1 5.57 3.73 15.27
C MET A 1 6.59 2.61 15.22
N ALA A 2 6.71 1.90 14.13
CA ALA A 2 7.62 0.76 14.05
C ALA A 2 8.63 0.98 12.91
N GLU A 3 9.84 0.46 13.10
CA GLU A 3 10.85 0.38 12.04
C GLU A 3 10.33 -0.44 10.85
N VAL A 4 10.68 -0.04 9.61
CA VAL A 4 10.34 -0.78 8.39
C VAL A 4 11.61 -1.08 7.60
N ILE A 5 11.83 -2.35 7.26
CA ILE A 5 13.01 -2.79 6.52
C ILE A 5 12.56 -3.56 5.27
N LEU A 6 13.04 -3.12 4.12
CA LEU A 6 12.89 -3.77 2.83
C LEU A 6 14.25 -4.35 2.41
N LYS A 7 14.31 -5.66 2.12
CA LYS A 7 15.53 -6.34 1.69
C LYS A 7 15.30 -6.99 0.34
N ASN A 8 16.01 -6.50 -0.69
CA ASN A 8 15.93 -7.03 -2.06
C ASN A 8 14.50 -7.21 -2.57
N LEU A 9 13.61 -6.26 -2.22
CA LEU A 9 12.19 -6.36 -2.52
C LEU A 9 11.99 -6.39 -4.03
N LYS A 10 11.24 -7.37 -4.51
CA LYS A 10 10.97 -7.60 -5.93
C LYS A 10 9.47 -7.77 -6.17
N LYS A 11 8.97 -7.14 -7.23
CA LYS A 11 7.62 -7.37 -7.76
C LYS A 11 7.67 -7.63 -9.25
N VAL A 12 7.13 -8.78 -9.65
CA VAL A 12 6.92 -9.17 -11.04
C VAL A 12 5.43 -9.43 -11.25
N TYR A 13 4.85 -8.79 -12.24
CA TYR A 13 3.49 -9.08 -12.70
C TYR A 13 3.58 -10.12 -13.82
N PRO A 14 3.04 -11.33 -13.64
CA PRO A 14 3.13 -12.37 -14.64
C PRO A 14 2.42 -11.95 -15.95
N ASN A 15 3.01 -12.28 -17.10
CA ASN A 15 2.37 -12.06 -18.40
C ASN A 15 1.13 -12.96 -18.53
N THR A 16 -0.06 -12.40 -18.34
CA THR A 16 -1.34 -13.09 -18.55
C THR A 16 -1.73 -13.22 -20.02
N GLU A 17 -1.02 -12.56 -20.93
CA GLU A 17 -1.25 -12.70 -22.36
C GLU A 17 -0.55 -13.94 -22.90
N LYS A 18 -1.33 -15.00 -23.17
CA LYS A 18 -0.93 -16.06 -24.10
C LYS A 18 -0.46 -15.39 -25.40
N LYS A 19 0.78 -15.69 -25.83
CA LYS A 19 1.43 -15.22 -27.06
C LYS A 19 0.41 -15.05 -28.21
N LYS A 20 -0.20 -13.89 -28.34
CA LYS A 20 -0.74 -13.45 -29.64
C LYS A 20 0.48 -13.06 -30.45
N LYS A 21 0.72 -13.83 -31.55
CA LYS A 21 1.79 -13.57 -32.52
C LYS A 21 1.85 -12.07 -32.81
N ALA A 22 2.98 -11.47 -32.56
CA ALA A 22 3.25 -10.07 -32.84
C ALA A 22 2.87 -9.73 -34.28
N LYS A 23 1.87 -8.90 -34.50
CA LYS A 23 1.66 -8.22 -35.77
C LYS A 23 2.78 -7.20 -35.91
N LYS A 24 3.65 -7.40 -36.90
CA LYS A 24 4.65 -6.41 -37.34
C LYS A 24 3.91 -5.12 -37.66
N GLY A 25 4.27 -4.02 -36.95
CA GLY A 25 3.96 -2.69 -37.45
C GLY A 25 3.43 -1.65 -36.48
N GLU A 26 3.43 -1.84 -35.15
CA GLU A 26 3.12 -0.73 -34.23
C GLU A 26 4.38 -0.26 -33.49
N PRO A 27 4.62 1.07 -33.36
CA PRO A 27 5.79 1.58 -32.64
C PRO A 27 5.66 1.21 -31.15
N GLU A 28 6.67 0.52 -30.64
CA GLU A 28 6.81 0.20 -29.21
C GLU A 28 6.69 1.49 -28.39
N LYS A 29 5.62 1.61 -27.60
CA LYS A 29 5.58 2.61 -26.54
C LYS A 29 6.73 2.30 -25.60
N LYS A 30 7.70 3.21 -25.50
CA LYS A 30 8.81 3.16 -24.55
C LYS A 30 8.24 3.21 -23.13
N THR A 31 7.85 2.07 -22.61
CA THR A 31 7.60 1.88 -21.18
C THR A 31 8.93 1.61 -20.51
N SER A 32 9.27 2.36 -19.47
CA SER A 32 10.48 2.16 -18.66
C SER A 32 10.47 0.87 -17.84
N LEU A 33 9.49 0.00 -18.05
CA LEU A 33 9.30 -1.26 -17.36
C LEU A 33 10.13 -2.36 -18.08
N GLN A 34 10.93 -3.08 -17.31
CA GLN A 34 11.67 -4.24 -17.82
C GLN A 34 10.68 -5.41 -18.01
N ILE A 35 10.56 -5.88 -19.25
CA ILE A 35 9.78 -7.07 -19.58
C ILE A 35 10.74 -8.25 -19.65
N THR A 36 10.52 -9.24 -18.79
CA THR A 36 11.27 -10.49 -18.74
C THR A 36 10.37 -11.65 -19.21
N ASP A 37 10.95 -12.84 -19.40
CA ASP A 37 10.16 -14.06 -19.69
C ASP A 37 9.17 -14.40 -18.57
N GLU A 38 9.43 -13.98 -17.34
CA GLU A 38 8.57 -14.17 -16.18
C GLU A 38 7.41 -13.16 -16.12
N GLY A 39 7.57 -11.98 -16.75
CA GLY A 39 6.57 -10.92 -16.73
C GLY A 39 7.14 -9.51 -16.71
N VAL A 40 6.32 -8.57 -16.29
CA VAL A 40 6.69 -7.16 -16.15
C VAL A 40 7.27 -6.91 -14.77
N VAL A 41 8.54 -6.53 -14.69
CA VAL A 41 9.22 -6.18 -13.44
C VAL A 41 8.83 -4.76 -13.04
N ALA A 42 8.07 -4.61 -11.98
CA ALA A 42 7.63 -3.32 -11.45
C ALA A 42 8.54 -2.77 -10.36
N VAL A 43 9.15 -3.66 -9.57
CA VAL A 43 10.16 -3.32 -8.54
C VAL A 43 11.23 -4.40 -8.58
N GLN A 44 12.51 -4.00 -8.55
CA GLN A 44 13.65 -4.91 -8.58
C GLN A 44 14.68 -4.53 -7.54
N ASP A 45 15.05 -5.52 -6.70
CA ASP A 45 16.13 -5.45 -5.71
C ASP A 45 16.09 -4.17 -4.84
N PHE A 46 14.88 -3.72 -4.48
CA PHE A 46 14.71 -2.48 -3.73
C PHE A 46 15.02 -2.70 -2.25
N ASN A 47 15.98 -1.94 -1.76
CA ASN A 47 16.41 -1.96 -0.37
C ASN A 47 16.13 -0.61 0.28
N LEU A 48 15.50 -0.61 1.46
CA LEU A 48 15.18 0.59 2.22
C LEU A 48 15.10 0.25 3.70
N HIS A 49 15.66 1.09 4.53
CA HIS A 49 15.52 1.03 5.98
C HIS A 49 14.92 2.35 6.47
N ILE A 50 13.77 2.28 7.11
CA ILE A 50 13.04 3.39 7.71
C ILE A 50 13.08 3.18 9.22
N ALA A 51 13.74 4.07 9.94
CA ALA A 51 13.83 4.02 11.40
C ALA A 51 12.47 4.34 12.05
N ASP A 52 12.31 3.99 13.33
CA ASP A 52 11.11 4.39 14.07
C ASP A 52 10.93 5.90 14.08
N LYS A 53 9.72 6.38 13.78
CA LYS A 53 9.33 7.81 13.70
C LYS A 53 9.99 8.59 12.55
N GLU A 54 10.68 7.94 11.64
CA GLU A 54 11.23 8.58 10.46
C GLU A 54 10.15 8.92 9.44
N PHE A 55 10.29 10.06 8.76
CA PHE A 55 9.44 10.49 7.65
C PHE A 55 10.19 10.29 6.33
N ILE A 56 9.64 9.45 5.44
CA ILE A 56 10.24 9.11 4.15
C ILE A 56 9.35 9.54 3.00
N VAL A 57 9.96 10.08 1.95
CA VAL A 57 9.28 10.42 0.69
C VAL A 57 9.90 9.64 -0.47
N LEU A 58 9.09 8.87 -1.18
CA LEU A 58 9.51 8.19 -2.41
C LEU A 58 9.30 9.11 -3.61
N VAL A 59 10.40 9.53 -4.25
CA VAL A 59 10.42 10.42 -5.40
C VAL A 59 10.86 9.65 -6.65
N GLY A 60 10.29 10.00 -7.81
CA GLY A 60 10.66 9.39 -9.09
C GLY A 60 9.57 9.55 -10.15
N PRO A 61 9.87 9.25 -11.43
CA PRO A 61 8.93 9.37 -12.54
C PRO A 61 7.71 8.46 -12.39
N SER A 62 6.67 8.70 -13.17
CA SER A 62 5.50 7.82 -13.22
C SER A 62 5.91 6.42 -13.69
N GLY A 63 5.38 5.38 -13.04
CA GLY A 63 5.66 3.98 -13.38
C GLY A 63 6.96 3.40 -12.78
N CYS A 64 7.75 4.14 -11.99
CA CYS A 64 8.98 3.62 -11.37
C CYS A 64 8.77 2.75 -10.11
N GLY A 65 7.55 2.28 -9.84
CA GLY A 65 7.27 1.33 -8.77
C GLY A 65 6.90 1.91 -7.40
N LYS A 66 6.84 3.24 -7.20
CA LYS A 66 6.50 3.86 -5.89
C LYS A 66 5.21 3.35 -5.27
N SER A 67 4.12 3.43 -6.02
CA SER A 67 2.81 2.97 -5.55
C SER A 67 2.77 1.46 -5.33
N THR A 68 3.49 0.69 -6.16
CA THR A 68 3.63 -0.76 -6.00
C THR A 68 4.37 -1.09 -4.71
N THR A 69 5.46 -0.38 -4.41
CA THR A 69 6.20 -0.55 -3.15
C THR A 69 5.34 -0.23 -1.94
N LEU A 70 4.61 0.90 -1.95
CA LEU A 70 3.68 1.25 -0.86
C LEU A 70 2.58 0.19 -0.68
N ARG A 71 2.03 -0.34 -1.78
CA ARG A 71 1.02 -1.41 -1.74
C ARG A 71 1.57 -2.73 -1.20
N MET A 72 2.83 -3.09 -1.52
CA MET A 72 3.50 -4.25 -0.93
C MET A 72 3.72 -4.08 0.58
N ILE A 73 4.13 -2.88 1.04
CA ILE A 73 4.25 -2.58 2.47
C ILE A 73 2.88 -2.73 3.15
N ALA A 74 1.82 -2.27 2.50
CA ALA A 74 0.46 -2.37 3.01
C ALA A 74 -0.15 -3.78 2.94
N GLY A 75 0.48 -4.72 2.23
CA GLY A 75 -0.06 -6.06 1.99
C GLY A 75 -1.19 -6.10 0.97
N LEU A 76 -1.38 -5.02 0.22
CA LEU A 76 -2.37 -4.91 -0.87
C LEU A 76 -1.81 -5.42 -2.21
N GLU A 77 -0.56 -5.84 -2.21
CA GLU A 77 0.15 -6.41 -3.34
C GLU A 77 1.14 -7.45 -2.84
N ASP A 78 1.13 -8.62 -3.45
CA ASP A 78 2.04 -9.71 -3.07
C ASP A 78 3.49 -9.38 -3.44
N ILE A 79 4.42 -9.80 -2.60
CA ILE A 79 5.84 -9.70 -2.82
C ILE A 79 6.29 -10.90 -3.65
N SER A 80 6.92 -10.66 -4.82
CA SER A 80 7.44 -11.73 -5.68
C SER A 80 8.82 -12.24 -5.25
N GLY A 81 9.56 -11.46 -4.46
CA GLY A 81 10.86 -11.83 -3.92
C GLY A 81 11.37 -10.79 -2.94
N GLY A 82 12.36 -11.18 -2.12
CA GLY A 82 12.88 -10.36 -1.05
C GLY A 82 12.03 -10.44 0.22
N GLU A 83 12.31 -9.58 1.18
CA GLU A 83 11.74 -9.61 2.52
C GLU A 83 11.28 -8.22 2.96
N LEU A 84 10.13 -8.15 3.62
CA LEU A 84 9.59 -6.97 4.26
C LEU A 84 9.45 -7.22 5.76
N TYR A 85 10.05 -6.37 6.58
CA TYR A 85 9.89 -6.39 8.03
C TYR A 85 9.23 -5.11 8.52
N ILE A 86 8.33 -5.24 9.51
CA ILE A 86 7.73 -4.13 10.26
C ILE A 86 7.87 -4.47 11.74
N GLY A 87 8.55 -3.60 12.50
CA GLY A 87 8.81 -3.85 13.92
C GLY A 87 9.55 -5.15 14.20
N GLY A 88 10.49 -5.54 13.34
CA GLY A 88 11.26 -6.78 13.44
C GLY A 88 10.52 -8.05 13.01
N LYS A 89 9.23 -7.98 12.65
CA LYS A 89 8.42 -9.11 12.21
C LYS A 89 8.38 -9.18 10.69
N LEU A 90 8.63 -10.37 10.12
CA LEU A 90 8.47 -10.63 8.68
C LEU A 90 7.01 -10.53 8.27
N MET A 91 6.72 -9.75 7.23
CA MET A 91 5.37 -9.38 6.79
C MET A 91 4.95 -9.99 5.44
N ASN A 92 5.80 -10.74 4.77
CA ASN A 92 5.54 -11.23 3.41
C ASN A 92 4.16 -11.89 3.25
N ASP A 93 3.80 -12.78 4.19
CA ASP A 93 2.56 -13.57 4.17
C ASP A 93 1.51 -13.05 5.17
N VAL A 94 1.73 -11.88 5.79
CA VAL A 94 0.79 -11.30 6.76
C VAL A 94 -0.26 -10.49 6.01
N GLU A 95 -1.54 -10.75 6.29
CA GLU A 95 -2.66 -10.02 5.68
C GLU A 95 -2.66 -8.53 6.09
N PRO A 96 -3.20 -7.63 5.25
CA PRO A 96 -3.24 -6.18 5.52
C PRO A 96 -3.82 -5.81 6.89
N LYS A 97 -4.89 -6.49 7.30
CA LYS A 97 -5.59 -6.25 8.57
C LYS A 97 -4.72 -6.50 9.82
N ASP A 98 -3.70 -7.38 9.68
CA ASP A 98 -2.84 -7.85 10.78
C ASP A 98 -1.48 -7.13 10.80
N ARG A 99 -1.23 -6.15 9.90
CA ARG A 99 0.03 -5.40 9.81
C ARG A 99 0.09 -4.17 10.72
N ASP A 100 -1.00 -3.79 11.38
CA ASP A 100 -1.15 -2.59 12.22
C ASP A 100 -0.64 -1.28 11.55
N ILE A 101 -1.01 -1.11 10.29
CA ILE A 101 -0.68 0.05 9.47
C ILE A 101 -1.95 0.81 9.07
N ALA A 102 -1.78 2.05 8.62
CA ALA A 102 -2.82 2.83 7.96
C ALA A 102 -2.33 3.31 6.60
N MET A 103 -3.21 3.35 5.61
CA MET A 103 -2.92 3.86 4.27
C MET A 103 -3.99 4.85 3.84
N VAL A 104 -3.56 6.00 3.31
CA VAL A 104 -4.45 6.98 2.69
C VAL A 104 -4.40 6.74 1.18
N PHE A 105 -5.56 6.46 0.59
CA PHE A 105 -5.68 6.24 -0.85
C PHE A 105 -5.96 7.54 -1.59
N GLN A 106 -5.49 7.66 -2.82
CA GLN A 106 -5.75 8.80 -3.68
C GLN A 106 -7.25 9.01 -3.97
N SER A 107 -8.02 7.92 -3.98
CA SER A 107 -9.48 7.90 -4.16
C SER A 107 -10.27 8.02 -2.86
N TYR A 108 -9.61 8.37 -1.74
CA TYR A 108 -10.18 8.52 -0.38
C TYR A 108 -10.80 7.25 0.22
N ALA A 109 -11.16 6.24 -0.55
CA ALA A 109 -11.70 4.93 -0.13
C ALA A 109 -12.82 5.00 0.93
N LEU A 110 -13.70 6.02 0.84
CA LEU A 110 -14.84 6.16 1.74
C LEU A 110 -15.96 5.20 1.37
N TYR A 111 -16.67 4.70 2.38
CA TYR A 111 -17.90 3.93 2.20
C TYR A 111 -19.07 4.89 1.97
N PRO A 112 -19.61 5.01 0.73
CA PRO A 112 -20.57 6.06 0.38
C PRO A 112 -21.95 5.90 1.05
N HIS A 113 -22.24 4.71 1.55
CA HIS A 113 -23.47 4.38 2.28
C HIS A 113 -23.39 4.61 3.78
N MET A 114 -22.23 5.05 4.28
CA MET A 114 -21.97 5.34 5.69
C MET A 114 -21.89 6.85 5.92
N THR A 115 -22.31 7.30 7.10
CA THR A 115 -22.10 8.68 7.55
C THR A 115 -20.62 8.96 7.76
N VAL A 116 -20.26 10.25 7.94
CA VAL A 116 -18.89 10.66 8.28
C VAL A 116 -18.43 9.97 9.56
N TYR A 117 -19.27 10.01 10.59
CA TYR A 117 -19.00 9.35 11.87
C TYR A 117 -18.75 7.83 11.69
N GLU A 118 -19.59 7.15 10.92
CA GLU A 118 -19.46 5.71 10.70
C GLU A 118 -18.19 5.34 9.93
N ASN A 119 -17.81 6.14 8.91
CA ASN A 119 -16.54 5.98 8.20
C ASN A 119 -15.35 6.11 9.15
N MET A 120 -15.33 7.13 10.00
CA MET A 120 -14.26 7.35 11.00
C MET A 120 -14.23 6.25 12.06
N ALA A 121 -15.41 5.79 12.52
CA ALA A 121 -15.54 4.75 13.54
C ALA A 121 -15.26 3.32 13.04
N PHE A 122 -15.23 3.10 11.73
CA PHE A 122 -15.24 1.77 11.13
C PHE A 122 -14.12 0.86 11.65
N SER A 123 -12.87 1.31 11.59
CA SER A 123 -11.71 0.54 12.06
C SER A 123 -11.75 0.25 13.56
N LEU A 124 -12.26 1.20 14.36
CA LEU A 124 -12.40 1.05 15.81
C LEU A 124 -13.48 0.02 16.16
N LYS A 125 -14.58 -0.02 15.39
CA LYS A 125 -15.63 -1.05 15.51
C LYS A 125 -15.09 -2.44 15.17
N LEU A 126 -14.25 -2.56 14.12
CA LEU A 126 -13.61 -3.83 13.76
C LEU A 126 -12.67 -4.34 14.87
N LYS A 127 -11.94 -3.43 15.53
CA LYS A 127 -11.11 -3.73 16.71
C LYS A 127 -11.94 -4.01 17.98
N LYS A 128 -13.30 -3.94 17.90
CA LYS A 128 -14.24 -4.20 18.99
C LYS A 128 -14.00 -3.32 20.23
N LEU A 129 -13.62 -2.06 20.03
CA LEU A 129 -13.46 -1.12 21.13
C LEU A 129 -14.80 -0.77 21.78
N PRO A 130 -14.83 -0.37 23.07
CA PRO A 130 -16.02 0.14 23.74
C PRO A 130 -16.62 1.35 23.01
N LYS A 131 -17.95 1.48 23.04
CA LYS A 131 -18.64 2.57 22.32
C LYS A 131 -18.19 3.97 22.77
N ASP A 132 -17.98 4.17 24.06
CA ASP A 132 -17.56 5.45 24.63
C ASP A 132 -16.15 5.84 24.14
N GLU A 133 -15.25 4.87 24.04
CA GLU A 133 -13.91 5.07 23.51
C GLU A 133 -13.94 5.39 22.01
N ILE A 134 -14.81 4.73 21.25
CA ILE A 134 -15.01 5.01 19.82
C ILE A 134 -15.50 6.46 19.65
N ASP A 135 -16.55 6.88 20.41
CA ASP A 135 -17.10 8.22 20.31
C ASP A 135 -16.05 9.28 20.65
N GLN A 136 -15.31 9.10 21.73
CA GLN A 136 -14.23 10.01 22.13
C GLN A 136 -13.17 10.17 21.03
N ARG A 137 -12.68 9.07 20.48
CA ARG A 137 -11.63 9.10 19.43
C ARG A 137 -12.13 9.73 18.13
N VAL A 138 -13.37 9.42 17.73
CA VAL A 138 -13.98 9.99 16.53
C VAL A 138 -14.15 11.50 16.68
N ARG A 139 -14.68 11.98 17.82
CA ARG A 139 -14.85 13.43 18.08
C ARG A 139 -13.50 14.15 18.11
N GLN A 140 -12.50 13.59 18.79
CA GLN A 140 -11.16 14.17 18.82
C GLN A 140 -10.56 14.30 17.40
N ALA A 141 -10.73 13.27 16.55
CA ALA A 141 -10.26 13.33 15.18
C ALA A 141 -11.05 14.34 14.35
N ALA A 142 -12.37 14.45 14.54
CA ALA A 142 -13.22 15.42 13.89
C ALA A 142 -12.85 16.87 14.25
N GLU A 143 -12.47 17.12 15.50
CA GLU A 143 -11.96 18.42 15.96
C GLU A 143 -10.64 18.78 15.26
N ILE A 144 -9.68 17.84 15.20
CA ILE A 144 -8.39 18.06 14.52
C ILE A 144 -8.59 18.39 13.03
N LEU A 145 -9.60 17.78 12.40
CA LEU A 145 -9.92 17.95 10.97
C LEU A 145 -10.86 19.13 10.70
N ASP A 146 -11.38 19.81 11.73
CA ASP A 146 -12.38 20.88 11.64
C ASP A 146 -13.67 20.46 10.89
N ILE A 147 -14.17 19.25 11.17
CA ILE A 147 -15.36 18.66 10.54
C ILE A 147 -16.44 18.26 11.56
N THR A 148 -16.43 18.84 12.76
CA THR A 148 -17.38 18.54 13.85
C THR A 148 -18.84 18.82 13.48
N GLN A 149 -19.09 19.73 12.54
CA GLN A 149 -20.41 20.08 12.05
C GLN A 149 -21.06 18.99 11.16
N TYR A 150 -20.32 17.98 10.75
CA TYR A 150 -20.78 16.86 9.89
C TYR A 150 -20.91 15.56 10.69
#